data_485a95f7e6b671ffbadbe0c2ec2a476e
#
_entry.id   485a95f7e6b671ffbadbe0c2ec2a476e
#
_cell.length_a   1.000
_cell.length_b   1.000
_cell.length_c   1.000
_cell.angle_alpha   90.00
_cell.angle_beta   90.00
_cell.angle_gamma   90.00
#
_symmetry.space_group_name_H-M   'P 1'
#
loop_
_entity.id
_entity.type
_entity.pdbx_description
1 polymer ?
#
loop_
_entity_poly.entity_id
_entity_poly.type
_entity_poly.pdbx_seq_one_letter_code
_entity_poly.pdbx_strand_id
1 'polypeptide(L)'
;MRTKGEKTSLEKKASLGKKGSLNRSLQAMSVVPLLILGLIITLFSYGTVEAAMHAEIHTELKNIADSVLLAYDLLYPGDYTLEGNEVYDLKKGDQVLNGDYTIIDNIKADTLTEITVFYQDTRFLTTICDDDGVRIVGTTVNPKILNDVLRSGKPHFYLNIAIGGERYFGYYAPIINSDGQAVGMVYAGRPRAQVITVIRRAVLPIILIALCSMVVVSLITSSYVRKLISCLQKIKKFLSGVSGGNLTEQLDTSILKRGDELSDIGYSALYMQRSIRTLIEQDALTELHNRPSAENRLAQMQAQAEENGTHFVVALGNIDYFKKINNTYGNACGDLVLKQVATTLKEALGIKGFVARWGGEEFILVYDKRELDTAVKETELVLDKIRDLAITFEEETLQVTMTFGLAESDGTMPLKELLKTADDNLRKGKRGGKNRIVA
;
A
#
# COMPACT_ATOMS: atom_id res chain seq x y z
N MET A 1 38.61 -23.55 -11.91
CA MET A 1 37.46 -24.46 -12.09
C MET A 1 36.60 -24.52 -10.81
N ARG A 2 36.05 -23.39 -10.32
CA ARG A 2 35.18 -23.33 -9.14
C ARG A 2 34.26 -22.14 -9.28
N THR A 3 33.27 -22.13 -10.17
CA THR A 3 32.30 -21.03 -10.23
C THR A 3 30.94 -21.38 -10.87
N LYS A 4 30.75 -22.62 -11.36
CA LYS A 4 29.45 -23.01 -11.95
C LYS A 4 28.50 -23.69 -10.95
N GLY A 5 28.99 -24.20 -9.81
CA GLY A 5 28.19 -24.92 -8.81
C GLY A 5 27.48 -24.02 -7.79
N GLU A 6 28.05 -22.87 -7.45
CA GLU A 6 27.47 -21.99 -6.43
C GLU A 6 26.33 -21.09 -6.97
N LYS A 7 26.40 -20.68 -8.24
CA LYS A 7 25.28 -19.94 -8.88
C LYS A 7 24.00 -20.77 -8.94
N THR A 8 24.10 -22.07 -9.22
CA THR A 8 22.95 -23.00 -9.31
C THR A 8 22.30 -23.28 -7.95
N SER A 9 23.06 -23.19 -6.84
CA SER A 9 22.53 -23.45 -5.48
C SER A 9 21.78 -22.24 -4.91
N LEU A 10 22.22 -21.02 -5.20
CA LEU A 10 21.55 -19.78 -4.81
C LEU A 10 20.27 -19.54 -5.64
N GLU A 11 20.29 -19.84 -6.93
CA GLU A 11 19.09 -19.76 -7.78
C GLU A 11 18.06 -20.84 -7.42
N LYS A 12 18.48 -22.05 -7.03
CA LYS A 12 17.59 -23.13 -6.55
C LYS A 12 16.99 -22.85 -5.17
N LYS A 13 17.71 -22.20 -4.24
CA LYS A 13 17.14 -21.76 -2.94
C LYS A 13 16.15 -20.61 -3.08
N ALA A 14 16.29 -19.75 -4.09
CA ALA A 14 15.32 -18.68 -4.37
C ALA A 14 14.01 -19.20 -5.01
N SER A 15 13.98 -20.44 -5.54
CA SER A 15 12.80 -21.02 -6.22
C SER A 15 11.91 -21.90 -5.33
N LEU A 16 12.31 -22.24 -4.10
CA LEU A 16 11.61 -23.18 -3.22
C LEU A 16 10.72 -22.55 -2.13
N GLY A 17 10.61 -21.24 -2.06
CA GLY A 17 9.57 -20.57 -1.30
C GLY A 17 8.32 -20.41 -2.19
N LYS A 18 7.16 -21.00 -1.83
CA LYS A 18 5.86 -20.61 -2.40
C LYS A 18 5.82 -19.08 -2.43
N LYS A 19 6.03 -18.48 -3.60
CA LYS A 19 5.88 -17.02 -3.80
C LYS A 19 4.40 -16.66 -3.56
N GLY A 20 4.03 -16.49 -2.30
CA GLY A 20 2.90 -15.64 -1.98
C GLY A 20 3.22 -14.31 -2.63
N SER A 21 2.49 -13.90 -3.67
CA SER A 21 2.80 -12.64 -4.31
C SER A 21 2.65 -11.57 -3.23
N LEU A 22 3.66 -10.72 -3.05
CA LEU A 22 3.63 -9.56 -2.15
C LEU A 22 2.30 -8.80 -2.29
N ASN A 23 1.74 -8.80 -3.49
CA ASN A 23 0.43 -8.27 -3.82
C ASN A 23 -0.70 -8.92 -3.00
N ARG A 24 -0.75 -10.27 -2.93
CA ARG A 24 -1.80 -10.98 -2.16
C ARG A 24 -1.67 -10.73 -0.66
N SER A 25 -0.44 -10.74 -0.15
CA SER A 25 -0.20 -10.48 1.28
C SER A 25 -0.57 -9.05 1.67
N LEU A 26 -0.18 -8.04 0.89
CA LEU A 26 -0.54 -6.64 1.16
C LEU A 26 -2.04 -6.39 0.99
N GLN A 27 -2.69 -7.00 -0.02
CA GLN A 27 -4.15 -6.90 -0.17
C GLN A 27 -4.89 -7.58 0.99
N ALA A 28 -4.47 -8.78 1.39
CA ALA A 28 -5.07 -9.47 2.53
C ALA A 28 -4.90 -8.66 3.82
N MET A 29 -3.72 -8.10 4.06
CA MET A 29 -3.41 -7.30 5.24
C MET A 29 -4.22 -5.99 5.31
N SER A 30 -4.64 -5.45 4.17
CA SER A 30 -5.47 -4.24 4.09
C SER A 30 -6.97 -4.54 4.15
N VAL A 31 -7.43 -5.61 3.47
CA VAL A 31 -8.86 -5.91 3.30
C VAL A 31 -9.42 -6.69 4.49
N VAL A 32 -8.66 -7.64 5.06
CA VAL A 32 -9.16 -8.48 6.17
C VAL A 32 -9.53 -7.67 7.42
N PRO A 33 -8.73 -6.69 7.91
CA PRO A 33 -9.13 -5.86 9.05
C PRO A 33 -10.40 -5.04 8.77
N LEU A 34 -10.60 -4.56 7.55
CA LEU A 34 -11.79 -3.81 7.16
C LEU A 34 -13.04 -4.70 7.16
N LEU A 35 -12.93 -5.97 6.70
CA LEU A 35 -14.00 -6.95 6.77
C LEU A 35 -14.40 -7.23 8.23
N ILE A 36 -13.42 -7.45 9.09
CA ILE A 36 -13.64 -7.70 10.53
C ILE A 36 -14.30 -6.47 11.17
N LEU A 37 -13.80 -5.27 10.92
CA LEU A 37 -14.37 -4.04 11.46
C LEU A 37 -15.81 -3.82 10.99
N GLY A 38 -16.08 -4.02 9.70
CA GLY A 38 -17.45 -3.92 9.14
C GLY A 38 -18.39 -4.93 9.77
N LEU A 39 -17.96 -6.16 10.01
CA LEU A 39 -18.73 -7.18 10.72
C LEU A 39 -19.02 -6.77 12.17
N ILE A 40 -18.03 -6.29 12.90
CA ILE A 40 -18.18 -5.84 14.29
C ILE A 40 -19.19 -4.69 14.35
N ILE A 41 -19.05 -3.67 13.50
CA ILE A 41 -19.98 -2.52 13.45
C ILE A 41 -21.39 -2.98 13.18
N THR A 42 -21.60 -3.91 12.22
CA THR A 42 -22.91 -4.43 11.86
C THR A 42 -23.55 -5.18 13.03
N LEU A 43 -22.81 -6.07 13.69
CA LEU A 43 -23.30 -6.83 14.84
C LEU A 43 -23.63 -5.91 16.03
N PHE A 44 -22.75 -4.94 16.30
CA PHE A 44 -22.96 -3.97 17.37
C PHE A 44 -24.19 -3.09 17.10
N SER A 45 -24.33 -2.56 15.86
CA SER A 45 -25.49 -1.76 15.48
C SER A 45 -26.80 -2.55 15.59
N TYR A 46 -26.80 -3.80 15.13
CA TYR A 46 -27.99 -4.66 15.25
C TYR A 46 -28.38 -4.84 16.72
N GLY A 47 -27.44 -5.23 17.58
CA GLY A 47 -27.71 -5.44 19.01
C GLY A 47 -28.17 -4.16 19.72
N THR A 48 -27.62 -3.01 19.37
CA THR A 48 -27.98 -1.71 19.94
C THR A 48 -29.41 -1.31 19.54
N VAL A 49 -29.75 -1.46 18.26
CA VAL A 49 -31.09 -1.15 17.74
C VAL A 49 -32.13 -2.09 18.34
N GLU A 50 -31.82 -3.40 18.40
CA GLU A 50 -32.73 -4.39 19.01
C GLU A 50 -32.98 -4.08 20.49
N ALA A 51 -31.95 -3.80 21.28
CA ALA A 51 -32.07 -3.46 22.70
C ALA A 51 -32.87 -2.17 22.91
N ALA A 52 -32.62 -1.12 22.10
CA ALA A 52 -33.35 0.12 22.17
C ALA A 52 -34.84 -0.07 21.85
N MET A 53 -35.15 -0.84 20.79
CA MET A 53 -36.53 -1.14 20.42
C MET A 53 -37.27 -1.95 21.49
N HIS A 54 -36.60 -2.93 22.14
CA HIS A 54 -37.20 -3.67 23.25
C HIS A 54 -37.52 -2.76 24.45
N ALA A 55 -36.63 -1.84 24.80
CA ALA A 55 -36.83 -0.89 25.86
C ALA A 55 -37.99 0.09 25.56
N GLU A 56 -38.07 0.57 24.30
CA GLU A 56 -39.12 1.45 23.83
C GLU A 56 -40.48 0.77 23.88
N ILE A 57 -40.60 -0.47 23.33
CA ILE A 57 -41.81 -1.26 23.34
C ILE A 57 -42.25 -1.58 24.77
N HIS A 58 -41.33 -1.96 25.65
CA HIS A 58 -41.66 -2.17 27.06
C HIS A 58 -42.29 -0.92 27.69
N THR A 59 -41.69 0.26 27.48
CA THR A 59 -42.21 1.51 28.02
C THR A 59 -43.56 1.89 27.41
N GLU A 60 -43.70 1.73 26.11
CA GLU A 60 -44.96 1.99 25.39
C GLU A 60 -46.09 1.11 25.89
N LEU A 61 -45.90 -0.23 25.91
CA LEU A 61 -46.93 -1.18 26.33
C LEU A 61 -47.27 -1.02 27.82
N LYS A 62 -46.30 -0.67 28.66
CA LYS A 62 -46.54 -0.29 30.07
C LYS A 62 -47.48 0.91 30.15
N ASN A 63 -47.15 2.00 29.46
CA ASN A 63 -47.95 3.21 29.48
C ASN A 63 -49.36 2.99 28.96
N ILE A 64 -49.55 2.13 27.94
CA ILE A 64 -50.89 1.77 27.42
C ILE A 64 -51.64 0.98 28.44
N ALA A 65 -51.06 -0.05 29.07
CA ALA A 65 -51.73 -0.84 30.11
C ALA A 65 -52.14 0.03 31.29
N ASP A 66 -51.25 0.93 31.75
CA ASP A 66 -51.53 1.89 32.83
C ASP A 66 -52.68 2.88 32.42
N SER A 67 -52.70 3.30 31.15
CA SER A 67 -53.76 4.15 30.61
C SER A 67 -55.11 3.45 30.56
N VAL A 68 -55.14 2.15 30.20
CA VAL A 68 -56.37 1.33 30.22
C VAL A 68 -56.91 1.25 31.64
N LEU A 69 -56.06 0.92 32.64
CA LEU A 69 -56.47 0.82 34.04
C LEU A 69 -57.06 2.18 34.52
N LEU A 70 -56.35 3.25 34.23
CA LEU A 70 -56.80 4.62 34.62
C LEU A 70 -58.13 5.01 33.96
N ALA A 71 -58.32 4.67 32.68
CA ALA A 71 -59.57 4.92 31.96
C ALA A 71 -60.76 4.22 32.59
N TYR A 72 -60.62 2.96 32.94
CA TYR A 72 -61.66 2.21 33.63
C TYR A 72 -61.91 2.74 35.04
N ASP A 73 -60.88 3.14 35.79
CA ASP A 73 -61.01 3.70 37.14
C ASP A 73 -61.72 5.05 37.16
N LEU A 74 -61.48 5.90 36.14
CA LEU A 74 -62.09 7.21 36.01
C LEU A 74 -63.54 7.15 35.54
N LEU A 75 -63.85 6.21 34.63
CA LEU A 75 -65.19 6.11 34.03
C LEU A 75 -66.15 5.27 34.90
N TYR A 76 -65.62 4.27 35.58
CA TYR A 76 -66.42 3.32 36.34
C TYR A 76 -65.84 3.14 37.75
N PRO A 77 -66.19 3.99 38.73
CA PRO A 77 -65.69 3.87 40.09
C PRO A 77 -66.20 2.60 40.79
N GLY A 78 -65.35 2.00 41.59
CA GLY A 78 -65.65 0.75 42.32
C GLY A 78 -64.75 -0.44 41.95
N ASP A 79 -64.91 -1.56 42.62
CA ASP A 79 -64.12 -2.76 42.44
C ASP A 79 -64.61 -3.62 41.28
N TYR A 80 -63.66 -4.42 40.75
CA TYR A 80 -64.03 -5.47 39.79
C TYR A 80 -64.62 -6.68 40.47
N THR A 81 -65.81 -7.10 40.03
CA THR A 81 -66.53 -8.26 40.54
C THR A 81 -67.03 -9.15 39.44
N LEU A 82 -67.33 -10.41 39.73
CA LEU A 82 -67.92 -11.36 38.81
C LEU A 82 -69.28 -11.78 39.37
N GLU A 83 -70.31 -11.51 38.61
CA GLU A 83 -71.67 -11.90 38.99
C GLU A 83 -72.32 -12.82 37.94
N GLY A 84 -73.16 -13.77 38.36
CA GLY A 84 -73.88 -14.71 37.50
C GLY A 84 -73.72 -16.13 37.89
N ASN A 85 -74.72 -17.00 37.49
CA ASN A 85 -74.71 -18.45 37.83
C ASN A 85 -74.36 -19.34 36.61
N GLU A 86 -74.74 -18.97 35.39
CA GLU A 86 -74.42 -19.72 34.15
C GLU A 86 -73.63 -18.93 33.15
N VAL A 87 -73.84 -17.61 33.07
CA VAL A 87 -73.04 -16.61 32.31
C VAL A 87 -72.52 -15.62 33.30
N TYR A 88 -71.23 -15.48 33.33
CA TYR A 88 -70.56 -14.56 34.25
C TYR A 88 -70.46 -13.17 33.60
N ASP A 89 -70.99 -12.15 34.31
CA ASP A 89 -70.80 -10.76 33.96
C ASP A 89 -69.68 -10.14 34.77
N LEU A 90 -68.66 -9.64 34.07
CA LEU A 90 -67.61 -8.84 34.67
C LEU A 90 -68.17 -7.44 34.92
N LYS A 91 -68.19 -7.02 36.15
CA LYS A 91 -68.61 -5.68 36.57
C LYS A 91 -67.45 -4.87 37.13
N LYS A 92 -67.51 -3.55 36.93
CA LYS A 92 -66.71 -2.58 37.69
C LYS A 92 -67.65 -1.59 38.34
N GLY A 93 -67.70 -1.64 39.67
CA GLY A 93 -68.79 -0.98 40.42
C GLY A 93 -70.17 -1.51 39.96
N ASP A 94 -71.05 -0.60 39.58
CA ASP A 94 -72.39 -0.92 39.08
C ASP A 94 -72.46 -1.21 37.57
N GLN A 95 -71.37 -1.00 36.84
CA GLN A 95 -71.36 -1.15 35.37
C GLN A 95 -70.95 -2.53 34.92
N VAL A 96 -71.74 -3.16 34.05
CA VAL A 96 -71.39 -4.39 33.35
C VAL A 96 -70.45 -4.06 32.19
N LEU A 97 -69.34 -4.75 32.12
CA LEU A 97 -68.33 -4.55 31.12
C LEU A 97 -68.44 -5.52 29.92
N ASN A 98 -69.12 -6.61 30.06
CA ASN A 98 -69.27 -7.63 29.01
C ASN A 98 -69.85 -7.00 27.73
N GLY A 99 -69.11 -7.17 26.62
CA GLY A 99 -69.50 -6.63 25.31
C GLY A 99 -69.26 -5.13 25.07
N ASP A 100 -68.84 -4.38 26.10
CA ASP A 100 -68.40 -2.99 25.93
C ASP A 100 -66.88 -2.93 25.62
N TYR A 101 -66.54 -2.83 24.37
CA TYR A 101 -65.17 -2.73 23.90
C TYR A 101 -64.72 -1.31 23.61
N THR A 102 -65.57 -0.30 23.88
CA THR A 102 -65.37 1.08 23.45
C THR A 102 -64.01 1.63 23.90
N ILE A 103 -63.60 1.43 25.14
CA ILE A 103 -62.35 1.95 25.72
C ILE A 103 -61.14 1.28 25.02
N ILE A 104 -61.15 -0.06 24.97
CA ILE A 104 -60.01 -0.79 24.42
C ILE A 104 -59.87 -0.64 22.91
N ASP A 105 -61.01 -0.50 22.19
CA ASP A 105 -60.99 -0.28 20.74
C ASP A 105 -60.49 1.12 20.37
N ASN A 106 -60.87 2.15 21.11
CA ASN A 106 -60.38 3.51 20.91
C ASN A 106 -58.86 3.58 21.16
N ILE A 107 -58.39 2.99 22.24
CA ILE A 107 -56.94 2.95 22.54
C ILE A 107 -56.19 2.14 21.45
N LYS A 108 -56.75 1.02 20.99
CA LYS A 108 -56.15 0.25 19.89
C LYS A 108 -56.08 1.06 18.60
N ALA A 109 -57.15 1.78 18.25
CA ALA A 109 -57.17 2.62 17.04
C ALA A 109 -56.07 3.66 17.03
N ASP A 110 -55.77 4.27 18.18
CA ASP A 110 -54.74 5.30 18.32
C ASP A 110 -53.33 4.73 18.43
N THR A 111 -53.14 3.56 19.04
CA THR A 111 -51.82 3.01 19.41
C THR A 111 -51.38 1.80 18.59
N LEU A 112 -52.32 1.20 17.82
CA LEU A 112 -52.10 -0.08 17.08
C LEU A 112 -51.68 -1.23 18.01
N THR A 113 -52.03 -1.15 19.29
CA THR A 113 -51.68 -2.12 20.34
C THR A 113 -52.91 -2.99 20.65
N GLU A 114 -52.72 -4.30 20.71
CA GLU A 114 -53.76 -5.21 21.15
C GLU A 114 -53.92 -5.12 22.67
N ILE A 115 -55.17 -5.02 23.14
CA ILE A 115 -55.51 -4.86 24.52
C ILE A 115 -56.44 -6.00 24.95
N THR A 116 -56.23 -6.51 26.17
CA THR A 116 -57.12 -7.50 26.77
C THR A 116 -57.25 -7.25 28.27
N VAL A 117 -58.49 -7.36 28.76
CA VAL A 117 -58.80 -7.34 30.18
C VAL A 117 -59.14 -8.76 30.61
N PHE A 118 -58.41 -9.28 31.57
CA PHE A 118 -58.64 -10.58 32.21
C PHE A 118 -59.22 -10.35 33.59
N TYR A 119 -60.18 -11.20 33.96
CA TYR A 119 -60.55 -11.41 35.35
C TYR A 119 -60.08 -12.80 35.74
N GLN A 120 -59.33 -12.90 36.79
CA GLN A 120 -58.54 -14.07 37.15
C GLN A 120 -57.70 -14.54 35.94
N ASP A 121 -57.94 -15.73 35.41
CA ASP A 121 -57.25 -16.29 34.24
C ASP A 121 -58.01 -16.14 32.93
N THR A 122 -59.26 -15.68 32.98
CA THR A 122 -60.21 -15.69 31.85
C THR A 122 -60.25 -14.32 31.16
N ARG A 123 -60.26 -14.33 29.82
CA ARG A 123 -60.33 -13.15 28.97
C ARG A 123 -61.76 -12.67 28.80
N PHE A 124 -62.08 -11.53 29.34
CA PHE A 124 -63.42 -10.94 29.24
C PHE A 124 -63.55 -9.91 28.12
N LEU A 125 -62.62 -9.03 28.01
CA LEU A 125 -62.58 -8.01 26.96
C LEU A 125 -61.27 -8.14 26.17
N THR A 126 -61.37 -8.09 24.84
CA THR A 126 -60.15 -8.15 23.99
C THR A 126 -60.36 -7.49 22.64
N THR A 127 -59.33 -6.90 22.13
CA THR A 127 -59.26 -6.39 20.76
C THR A 127 -58.72 -7.43 19.79
N ILE A 128 -58.21 -8.55 20.29
CA ILE A 128 -57.64 -9.64 19.47
C ILE A 128 -58.80 -10.49 18.91
N CYS A 129 -58.79 -10.69 17.59
CA CYS A 129 -59.72 -11.54 16.89
C CYS A 129 -59.01 -12.80 16.34
N ASP A 130 -59.75 -13.84 16.09
CA ASP A 130 -59.32 -14.99 15.31
C ASP A 130 -59.32 -14.71 13.80
N ASP A 131 -59.03 -15.72 12.99
CA ASP A 131 -58.97 -15.62 11.53
C ASP A 131 -60.32 -15.30 10.89
N ASP A 132 -61.44 -15.58 11.60
CA ASP A 132 -62.80 -15.28 11.17
C ASP A 132 -63.28 -13.88 11.63
N GLY A 133 -62.42 -13.13 12.32
CA GLY A 133 -62.73 -11.79 12.82
C GLY A 133 -63.50 -11.77 14.15
N VAL A 134 -63.68 -12.92 14.80
CA VAL A 134 -64.34 -13.05 16.07
C VAL A 134 -63.40 -12.84 17.22
N ARG A 135 -63.80 -12.03 18.23
CA ARG A 135 -62.97 -11.77 19.41
C ARG A 135 -62.77 -13.04 20.24
N ILE A 136 -61.53 -13.33 20.62
CA ILE A 136 -61.17 -14.57 21.36
C ILE A 136 -61.50 -14.47 22.87
N VAL A 137 -62.72 -14.10 23.20
CA VAL A 137 -63.24 -14.00 24.58
C VAL A 137 -63.39 -15.39 25.19
N GLY A 138 -63.36 -15.52 26.53
CA GLY A 138 -63.53 -16.78 27.28
C GLY A 138 -62.28 -17.69 27.25
N THR A 139 -61.23 -17.34 26.56
CA THR A 139 -59.99 -18.10 26.58
C THR A 139 -59.16 -17.78 27.85
N THR A 140 -58.37 -18.77 28.28
CA THR A 140 -57.52 -18.60 29.50
C THR A 140 -56.11 -18.20 29.19
N VAL A 141 -55.46 -17.48 30.12
CA VAL A 141 -54.07 -17.09 30.04
C VAL A 141 -53.17 -18.28 30.38
N ASN A 142 -51.91 -18.24 29.89
CA ASN A 142 -50.90 -19.26 30.23
C ASN A 142 -50.64 -19.26 31.76
N PRO A 143 -50.58 -20.46 32.39
CA PRO A 143 -50.34 -20.61 33.85
C PRO A 143 -49.08 -19.87 34.38
N LYS A 144 -48.06 -19.72 33.52
CA LYS A 144 -46.86 -18.94 33.88
C LYS A 144 -47.18 -17.47 34.08
N ILE A 145 -47.96 -16.87 33.19
CA ILE A 145 -48.37 -15.46 33.30
C ILE A 145 -49.23 -15.23 34.54
N LEU A 146 -50.15 -16.18 34.81
CA LEU A 146 -50.98 -16.16 36.01
C LEU A 146 -50.15 -16.09 37.29
N ASN A 147 -49.07 -16.90 37.37
CA ASN A 147 -48.18 -16.90 38.52
C ASN A 147 -47.32 -15.61 38.61
N ASP A 148 -46.76 -15.21 37.46
CA ASP A 148 -45.82 -14.09 37.37
C ASP A 148 -46.52 -12.76 37.62
N VAL A 149 -47.81 -12.60 37.29
CA VAL A 149 -48.51 -11.30 37.35
C VAL A 149 -49.63 -11.32 38.40
N LEU A 150 -50.65 -12.21 38.25
CA LEU A 150 -51.81 -12.16 39.13
C LEU A 150 -51.46 -12.55 40.57
N ARG A 151 -50.77 -13.72 40.74
CA ARG A 151 -50.40 -14.18 42.08
C ARG A 151 -49.30 -13.34 42.76
N SER A 152 -48.40 -12.78 41.95
CA SER A 152 -47.32 -11.91 42.48
C SER A 152 -47.78 -10.47 42.78
N GLY A 153 -48.90 -10.05 42.15
CA GLY A 153 -49.37 -8.65 42.19
C GLY A 153 -48.44 -7.67 41.52
N LYS A 154 -47.50 -8.14 40.65
CA LYS A 154 -46.49 -7.30 39.97
C LYS A 154 -46.65 -7.34 38.44
N PRO A 155 -46.45 -6.23 37.79
CA PRO A 155 -46.47 -6.23 36.30
C PRO A 155 -45.27 -7.00 35.75
N HIS A 156 -45.47 -7.58 34.52
CA HIS A 156 -44.41 -8.31 33.84
C HIS A 156 -44.44 -8.09 32.34
N PHE A 157 -43.28 -7.98 31.73
CA PHE A 157 -43.08 -7.84 30.28
C PHE A 157 -42.52 -9.12 29.68
N TYR A 158 -43.12 -9.59 28.61
CA TYR A 158 -42.71 -10.79 27.88
C TYR A 158 -42.32 -10.47 26.47
N LEU A 159 -41.15 -10.99 26.04
CA LEU A 159 -40.64 -10.80 24.69
C LEU A 159 -41.27 -11.69 23.63
N ASN A 160 -41.99 -12.76 24.07
CA ASN A 160 -42.49 -13.77 23.15
C ASN A 160 -43.70 -14.53 23.74
N ILE A 161 -44.88 -14.02 23.46
CA ILE A 161 -46.16 -14.65 23.84
C ILE A 161 -46.83 -15.14 22.59
N ALA A 162 -47.37 -16.38 22.62
CA ALA A 162 -48.20 -16.91 21.53
C ALA A 162 -49.65 -16.66 21.83
N ILE A 163 -50.39 -16.00 20.94
CA ILE A 163 -51.84 -15.74 21.01
C ILE A 163 -52.39 -15.92 19.61
N GLY A 164 -53.41 -16.81 19.44
CA GLY A 164 -54.04 -17.03 18.14
C GLY A 164 -53.09 -17.44 17.02
N GLY A 165 -52.01 -18.16 17.32
CA GLY A 165 -51.00 -18.58 16.34
C GLY A 165 -49.92 -17.53 16.04
N GLU A 166 -50.12 -16.29 16.42
CA GLU A 166 -49.14 -15.20 16.25
C GLU A 166 -48.32 -14.98 17.52
N ARG A 167 -47.15 -14.34 17.35
CA ARG A 167 -46.22 -14.00 18.44
C ARG A 167 -46.24 -12.52 18.73
N TYR A 168 -46.29 -12.17 20.04
CA TYR A 168 -46.41 -10.82 20.54
C TYR A 168 -45.32 -10.49 21.54
N PHE A 169 -44.91 -9.20 21.57
CA PHE A 169 -44.41 -8.55 22.77
C PHE A 169 -45.62 -8.18 23.64
N GLY A 170 -45.59 -8.51 24.91
CA GLY A 170 -46.75 -8.26 25.76
C GLY A 170 -46.38 -7.80 27.15
N TYR A 171 -47.09 -6.80 27.64
CA TYR A 171 -46.97 -6.30 29.00
C TYR A 171 -48.29 -6.62 29.72
N TYR A 172 -48.19 -7.20 30.90
CA TYR A 172 -49.32 -7.51 31.77
C TYR A 172 -49.20 -6.66 33.01
N ALA A 173 -50.26 -5.93 33.37
CA ALA A 173 -50.40 -5.17 34.60
C ALA A 173 -51.52 -5.79 35.45
N PRO A 174 -51.28 -6.02 36.77
CA PRO A 174 -52.36 -6.55 37.61
C PRO A 174 -53.46 -5.51 37.84
N ILE A 175 -54.73 -5.96 37.88
CA ILE A 175 -55.90 -5.19 38.37
C ILE A 175 -56.00 -5.43 39.84
N ILE A 176 -55.88 -4.39 40.64
CA ILE A 176 -55.89 -4.46 42.09
C ILE A 176 -57.15 -3.77 42.61
N ASN A 177 -58.01 -4.48 43.34
CA ASN A 177 -59.17 -3.93 44.00
C ASN A 177 -58.85 -3.14 45.28
N SER A 178 -59.84 -2.50 45.87
CA SER A 178 -59.70 -1.67 47.05
C SER A 178 -59.24 -2.43 48.31
N ASP A 179 -59.40 -3.75 48.33
CA ASP A 179 -58.87 -4.65 49.38
C ASP A 179 -57.37 -5.02 49.19
N GLY A 180 -56.73 -4.54 48.13
CA GLY A 180 -55.32 -4.80 47.84
C GLY A 180 -55.08 -6.15 47.12
N GLN A 181 -56.14 -6.88 46.77
CA GLN A 181 -56.01 -8.16 46.04
C GLN A 181 -55.97 -7.92 44.55
N ALA A 182 -55.08 -8.65 43.87
CA ALA A 182 -55.06 -8.69 42.41
C ALA A 182 -56.14 -9.66 41.93
N VAL A 183 -57.18 -9.13 41.25
CA VAL A 183 -58.36 -9.85 40.81
C VAL A 183 -58.33 -10.18 39.31
N GLY A 184 -57.46 -9.49 38.54
CA GLY A 184 -57.36 -9.64 37.10
C GLY A 184 -56.07 -9.02 36.57
N MET A 185 -55.98 -8.85 35.26
CA MET A 185 -54.85 -8.28 34.57
C MET A 185 -55.28 -7.53 33.32
N VAL A 186 -54.60 -6.43 33.01
CA VAL A 186 -54.65 -5.80 31.70
C VAL A 186 -53.41 -6.22 30.92
N TYR A 187 -53.65 -6.69 29.71
CA TYR A 187 -52.62 -6.99 28.73
C TYR A 187 -52.60 -5.90 27.66
N ALA A 188 -51.43 -5.43 27.36
CA ALA A 188 -51.12 -4.62 26.17
C ALA A 188 -50.06 -5.35 25.35
N GLY A 189 -50.30 -5.53 24.06
CA GLY A 189 -49.35 -6.27 23.21
C GLY A 189 -49.29 -5.81 21.77
N ARG A 190 -48.12 -6.02 21.20
CA ARG A 190 -47.84 -5.69 19.80
C ARG A 190 -47.31 -6.91 19.03
N PRO A 191 -47.82 -7.20 17.82
CA PRO A 191 -47.33 -8.33 17.00
C PRO A 191 -45.82 -8.20 16.75
N ARG A 192 -45.08 -9.27 17.06
CA ARG A 192 -43.63 -9.31 16.91
C ARG A 192 -43.17 -9.08 15.45
N ALA A 193 -43.95 -9.57 14.47
CA ALA A 193 -43.65 -9.41 13.05
C ALA A 193 -43.57 -7.93 12.62
N GLN A 194 -44.45 -7.07 13.17
CA GLN A 194 -44.42 -5.62 12.89
C GLN A 194 -43.14 -4.97 13.41
N VAL A 195 -42.75 -5.30 14.64
CA VAL A 195 -41.53 -4.78 15.27
C VAL A 195 -40.26 -5.21 14.54
N ILE A 196 -40.16 -6.49 14.17
CA ILE A 196 -39.03 -7.01 13.41
C ILE A 196 -38.89 -6.30 12.06
N THR A 197 -40.05 -5.98 11.43
CA THR A 197 -40.04 -5.24 10.16
C THR A 197 -39.44 -3.83 10.33
N VAL A 198 -39.77 -3.13 11.41
CA VAL A 198 -39.20 -1.81 11.74
C VAL A 198 -37.69 -1.92 11.99
N ILE A 199 -37.25 -2.90 12.80
CA ILE A 199 -35.84 -3.14 13.06
C ILE A 199 -35.08 -3.41 11.73
N ARG A 200 -35.62 -4.27 10.88
CA ARG A 200 -35.02 -4.61 9.58
C ARG A 200 -34.90 -3.37 8.68
N ARG A 201 -35.92 -2.51 8.62
CA ARG A 201 -35.87 -1.27 7.84
C ARG A 201 -34.86 -0.28 8.36
N ALA A 202 -34.64 -0.19 9.68
CA ALA A 202 -33.64 0.66 10.29
C ALA A 202 -32.21 0.14 10.08
N VAL A 203 -32.00 -1.17 10.17
CA VAL A 203 -30.65 -1.77 10.10
C VAL A 203 -30.17 -1.97 8.65
N LEU A 204 -31.06 -2.26 7.71
CA LEU A 204 -30.68 -2.52 6.32
C LEU A 204 -29.85 -1.42 5.65
N PRO A 205 -30.19 -0.11 5.78
CA PRO A 205 -29.37 0.97 5.24
C PRO A 205 -27.96 1.01 5.83
N ILE A 206 -27.83 0.73 7.12
CA ILE A 206 -26.54 0.69 7.81
C ILE A 206 -25.66 -0.40 7.22
N ILE A 207 -26.20 -1.60 7.01
CA ILE A 207 -25.50 -2.72 6.36
C ILE A 207 -25.08 -2.35 4.94
N LEU A 208 -25.96 -1.74 4.15
CA LEU A 208 -25.66 -1.34 2.77
C LEU A 208 -24.53 -0.27 2.71
N ILE A 209 -24.61 0.74 3.57
CA ILE A 209 -23.57 1.78 3.66
C ILE A 209 -22.21 1.16 4.06
N ALA A 210 -22.21 0.27 5.06
CA ALA A 210 -21.00 -0.44 5.48
C ALA A 210 -20.41 -1.30 4.34
N LEU A 211 -21.25 -2.01 3.58
CA LEU A 211 -20.81 -2.81 2.45
C LEU A 211 -20.25 -1.94 1.32
N CYS A 212 -20.95 -0.88 0.94
CA CYS A 212 -20.49 0.06 -0.09
C CYS A 212 -19.17 0.72 0.28
N SER A 213 -19.02 1.21 1.52
CA SER A 213 -17.77 1.81 1.99
C SER A 213 -16.62 0.83 1.95
N MET A 214 -16.85 -0.43 2.33
CA MET A 214 -15.85 -1.50 2.28
C MET A 214 -15.38 -1.78 0.85
N VAL A 215 -16.29 -1.85 -0.12
CA VAL A 215 -15.95 -2.03 -1.54
C VAL A 215 -15.12 -0.87 -2.05
N VAL A 216 -15.52 0.38 -1.75
CA VAL A 216 -14.78 1.59 -2.18
C VAL A 216 -13.36 1.59 -1.62
N VAL A 217 -13.20 1.39 -0.31
CA VAL A 217 -11.89 1.35 0.33
C VAL A 217 -11.02 0.21 -0.23
N SER A 218 -11.62 -0.97 -0.45
CA SER A 218 -10.91 -2.11 -1.06
C SER A 218 -10.40 -1.80 -2.47
N LEU A 219 -11.19 -1.12 -3.31
CA LEU A 219 -10.79 -0.71 -4.65
C LEU A 219 -9.66 0.32 -4.63
N ILE A 220 -9.75 1.33 -3.77
CA ILE A 220 -8.71 2.36 -3.59
C ILE A 220 -7.40 1.72 -3.15
N THR A 221 -7.45 0.90 -2.09
CA THR A 221 -6.26 0.23 -1.55
C THR A 221 -5.64 -0.72 -2.57
N SER A 222 -6.45 -1.50 -3.27
CA SER A 222 -5.99 -2.41 -4.34
C SER A 222 -5.28 -1.66 -5.48
N SER A 223 -5.81 -0.50 -5.86
CA SER A 223 -5.20 0.37 -6.88
C SER A 223 -3.85 0.92 -6.42
N TYR A 224 -3.79 1.40 -5.17
CA TYR A 224 -2.55 1.92 -4.58
C TYR A 224 -1.46 0.85 -4.47
N VAL A 225 -1.80 -0.33 -3.94
CA VAL A 225 -0.87 -1.47 -3.80
C VAL A 225 -0.32 -1.91 -5.17
N ARG A 226 -1.17 -1.97 -6.21
CA ARG A 226 -0.71 -2.30 -7.58
C ARG A 226 0.31 -1.30 -8.11
N LYS A 227 0.09 0.02 -7.91
CA LYS A 227 1.03 1.07 -8.32
C LYS A 227 2.36 0.95 -7.59
N LEU A 228 2.34 0.66 -6.29
CA LEU A 228 3.53 0.47 -5.46
C LEU A 228 4.36 -0.74 -5.90
N ILE A 229 3.71 -1.87 -6.14
CA ILE A 229 4.37 -3.10 -6.63
C ILE A 229 4.96 -2.90 -8.03
N SER A 230 4.25 -2.22 -8.92
CA SER A 230 4.76 -1.89 -10.26
C SER A 230 6.05 -1.08 -10.19
N CYS A 231 6.10 -0.07 -9.29
CA CYS A 231 7.31 0.73 -9.05
C CYS A 231 8.48 -0.14 -8.56
N LEU A 232 8.25 -0.99 -7.55
CA LEU A 232 9.27 -1.91 -7.04
C LEU A 232 9.79 -2.89 -8.11
N GLN A 233 8.92 -3.36 -9.00
CA GLN A 233 9.32 -4.22 -10.12
C GLN A 233 10.20 -3.49 -11.13
N LYS A 234 9.94 -2.20 -11.41
CA LYS A 234 10.77 -1.38 -12.28
C LYS A 234 12.17 -1.16 -11.66
N ILE A 235 12.25 -0.84 -10.37
CA ILE A 235 13.52 -0.71 -9.65
C ILE A 235 14.29 -2.03 -9.68
N LYS A 236 13.61 -3.15 -9.39
CA LYS A 236 14.21 -4.49 -9.46
C LYS A 236 14.78 -4.80 -10.85
N LYS A 237 14.03 -4.49 -11.92
CA LYS A 237 14.49 -4.69 -13.32
C LYS A 237 15.75 -3.90 -13.59
N PHE A 238 15.77 -2.61 -13.23
CA PHE A 238 16.93 -1.74 -13.35
C PHE A 238 18.15 -2.31 -12.61
N LEU A 239 18.01 -2.65 -11.32
CA LEU A 239 19.10 -3.23 -10.54
C LEU A 239 19.60 -4.57 -11.11
N SER A 240 18.69 -5.39 -11.65
CA SER A 240 19.07 -6.65 -12.32
C SER A 240 19.85 -6.41 -13.61
N GLY A 241 19.52 -5.34 -14.36
CA GLY A 241 20.28 -4.91 -15.54
C GLY A 241 21.70 -4.48 -15.17
N VAL A 242 21.81 -3.61 -14.14
CA VAL A 242 23.11 -3.14 -13.63
C VAL A 242 23.97 -4.29 -13.11
N SER A 243 23.40 -5.21 -12.32
CA SER A 243 24.11 -6.38 -11.80
C SER A 243 24.51 -7.39 -12.89
N GLY A 244 23.80 -7.41 -14.01
CA GLY A 244 24.12 -8.17 -15.21
C GLY A 244 25.21 -7.53 -16.08
N GLY A 245 25.74 -6.36 -15.69
CA GLY A 245 26.80 -5.65 -16.42
C GLY A 245 26.29 -4.58 -17.37
N ASN A 246 24.98 -4.38 -17.51
CA ASN A 246 24.43 -3.30 -18.33
C ASN A 246 24.44 -1.96 -17.55
N LEU A 247 25.57 -1.28 -17.58
CA LEU A 247 25.75 0.01 -16.92
C LEU A 247 25.12 1.20 -17.68
N THR A 248 24.47 0.95 -18.82
CA THR A 248 23.72 1.94 -19.59
C THR A 248 22.22 1.84 -19.41
N GLU A 249 21.74 0.88 -18.60
CA GLU A 249 20.31 0.70 -18.28
C GLU A 249 19.73 2.01 -17.71
N GLN A 250 18.54 2.38 -18.19
CA GLN A 250 17.87 3.59 -17.73
C GLN A 250 16.79 3.26 -16.72
N LEU A 251 16.79 3.98 -15.60
CA LEU A 251 15.72 3.92 -14.63
C LEU A 251 14.52 4.73 -15.14
N ASP A 252 13.32 4.16 -15.04
CA ASP A 252 12.08 4.83 -15.40
C ASP A 252 11.89 6.13 -14.60
N THR A 253 11.84 7.27 -15.31
CA THR A 253 11.74 8.60 -14.70
C THR A 253 10.48 8.80 -13.87
N SER A 254 9.43 7.99 -14.08
CA SER A 254 8.20 8.03 -13.29
C SER A 254 8.46 7.70 -11.81
N ILE A 255 9.54 6.97 -11.50
CA ILE A 255 9.96 6.63 -10.14
C ILE A 255 10.50 7.87 -9.44
N LEU A 256 11.37 8.62 -10.12
CA LEU A 256 12.06 9.78 -9.55
C LEU A 256 11.12 10.97 -9.27
N LYS A 257 9.98 11.03 -9.99
CA LYS A 257 8.97 12.09 -9.84
C LYS A 257 7.99 11.86 -8.68
N ARG A 258 8.11 10.76 -7.93
CA ARG A 258 7.13 10.41 -6.88
C ARG A 258 7.24 11.28 -5.64
N GLY A 259 8.45 11.66 -5.22
CA GLY A 259 8.71 12.45 -4.01
C GLY A 259 8.44 11.67 -2.70
N ASP A 260 8.55 10.34 -2.75
CA ASP A 260 8.40 9.42 -1.61
C ASP A 260 9.66 8.54 -1.46
N GLU A 261 9.68 7.64 -0.49
CA GLU A 261 10.80 6.74 -0.18
C GLU A 261 11.20 5.87 -1.40
N LEU A 262 10.30 5.62 -2.32
CA LEU A 262 10.61 4.90 -3.56
C LEU A 262 11.42 5.75 -4.53
N SER A 263 11.22 7.06 -4.56
CA SER A 263 12.07 7.96 -5.33
C SER A 263 13.48 8.00 -4.76
N ASP A 264 13.64 7.99 -3.42
CA ASP A 264 14.95 7.98 -2.75
C ASP A 264 15.72 6.68 -3.04
N ILE A 265 15.03 5.53 -3.05
CA ILE A 265 15.61 4.26 -3.50
C ILE A 265 16.04 4.36 -4.97
N GLY A 266 15.24 4.99 -5.82
CA GLY A 266 15.55 5.23 -7.23
C GLY A 266 16.83 6.06 -7.41
N TYR A 267 16.96 7.17 -6.70
CA TYR A 267 18.18 8.00 -6.72
C TYR A 267 19.39 7.24 -6.20
N SER A 268 19.24 6.50 -5.11
CA SER A 268 20.32 5.67 -4.54
C SER A 268 20.80 4.60 -5.54
N ALA A 269 19.87 3.99 -6.25
CA ALA A 269 20.19 2.99 -7.29
C ALA A 269 20.95 3.63 -8.47
N LEU A 270 20.57 4.84 -8.92
CA LEU A 270 21.29 5.58 -9.96
C LEU A 270 22.68 6.01 -9.50
N TYR A 271 22.81 6.45 -8.25
CA TYR A 271 24.10 6.80 -7.68
C TYR A 271 25.04 5.59 -7.64
N MET A 272 24.53 4.44 -7.19
CA MET A 272 25.27 3.19 -7.20
C MET A 272 25.71 2.77 -8.62
N GLN A 273 24.82 2.86 -9.63
CA GLN A 273 25.16 2.59 -11.03
C GLN A 273 26.32 3.49 -11.49
N ARG A 274 26.26 4.81 -11.21
CA ARG A 274 27.32 5.76 -11.57
C ARG A 274 28.63 5.41 -10.89
N SER A 275 28.61 5.11 -9.60
CA SER A 275 29.80 4.74 -8.84
C SER A 275 30.47 3.46 -9.39
N ILE A 276 29.66 2.43 -9.68
CA ILE A 276 30.14 1.19 -10.31
C ILE A 276 30.78 1.49 -11.67
N ARG A 277 30.11 2.33 -12.47
CA ARG A 277 30.61 2.71 -13.79
C ARG A 277 31.94 3.44 -13.69
N THR A 278 32.07 4.40 -12.77
CA THR A 278 33.35 5.10 -12.51
C THR A 278 34.44 4.13 -12.10
N LEU A 279 34.17 3.21 -11.16
CA LEU A 279 35.15 2.21 -10.73
C LEU A 279 35.60 1.24 -11.85
N ILE A 280 34.71 0.94 -12.80
CA ILE A 280 35.00 0.00 -13.90
C ILE A 280 35.66 0.72 -15.09
N GLU A 281 35.27 1.95 -15.39
CA GLU A 281 35.68 2.64 -16.61
C GLU A 281 36.83 3.64 -16.40
N GLN A 282 37.13 4.05 -15.16
CA GLN A 282 38.17 5.07 -14.88
C GLN A 282 39.36 4.49 -14.10
N ASP A 283 40.52 5.13 -14.25
CA ASP A 283 41.68 4.91 -13.42
C ASP A 283 41.56 5.71 -12.11
N ALA A 284 41.74 5.03 -10.98
CA ALA A 284 41.48 5.60 -9.65
C ALA A 284 42.41 6.76 -9.29
N LEU A 285 43.63 6.85 -9.89
CA LEU A 285 44.59 7.91 -9.61
C LEU A 285 44.36 9.14 -10.46
N THR A 286 44.13 8.95 -11.76
CA THR A 286 44.12 10.02 -12.77
C THR A 286 42.71 10.44 -13.21
N GLU A 287 41.67 9.68 -12.83
CA GLU A 287 40.27 9.87 -13.23
C GLU A 287 40.03 9.85 -14.76
N LEU A 288 41.04 9.49 -15.54
CA LEU A 288 40.93 9.24 -16.97
C LEU A 288 40.28 7.87 -17.20
N HIS A 289 39.88 7.60 -18.45
CA HIS A 289 39.51 6.23 -18.81
C HIS A 289 40.67 5.27 -18.48
N ASN A 290 40.34 4.11 -17.90
CA ASN A 290 41.31 3.05 -17.72
C ASN A 290 41.53 2.28 -19.03
N ARG A 291 42.53 1.42 -19.08
CA ARG A 291 42.87 0.63 -20.26
C ARG A 291 41.71 -0.22 -20.79
N PRO A 292 40.96 -1.01 -19.98
CA PRO A 292 39.80 -1.75 -20.48
C PRO A 292 38.71 -0.88 -21.11
N SER A 293 38.43 0.28 -20.53
CA SER A 293 37.47 1.25 -21.08
C SER A 293 37.97 1.81 -22.43
N ALA A 294 39.26 2.13 -22.53
CA ALA A 294 39.86 2.63 -23.74
C ALA A 294 39.85 1.56 -24.85
N GLU A 295 40.19 0.32 -24.54
CA GLU A 295 40.13 -0.81 -25.50
C GLU A 295 38.73 -1.01 -26.08
N ASN A 296 37.67 -0.96 -25.21
CA ASN A 296 36.27 -1.06 -25.65
C ASN A 296 35.85 0.13 -26.55
N ARG A 297 36.28 1.35 -26.23
CA ARG A 297 35.99 2.55 -27.03
C ARG A 297 36.69 2.51 -28.38
N LEU A 298 37.96 2.08 -28.42
CA LEU A 298 38.69 1.89 -29.65
C LEU A 298 38.05 0.83 -30.56
N ALA A 299 37.58 -0.27 -29.99
CA ALA A 299 36.87 -1.29 -30.78
C ALA A 299 35.57 -0.75 -31.41
N GLN A 300 34.83 0.11 -30.67
CA GLN A 300 33.63 0.77 -31.22
C GLN A 300 34.00 1.77 -32.33
N MET A 301 35.05 2.55 -32.13
CA MET A 301 35.51 3.52 -33.16
C MET A 301 36.01 2.77 -34.42
N GLN A 302 36.72 1.68 -34.25
CA GLN A 302 37.15 0.82 -35.37
C GLN A 302 35.95 0.34 -36.19
N ALA A 303 34.92 -0.23 -35.55
CA ALA A 303 33.73 -0.69 -36.23
C ALA A 303 32.99 0.46 -36.97
N GLN A 304 32.95 1.66 -36.35
CA GLN A 304 32.37 2.86 -37.02
C GLN A 304 33.20 3.32 -38.18
N ALA A 305 34.52 3.25 -38.11
CA ALA A 305 35.42 3.60 -39.20
C ALA A 305 35.26 2.63 -40.40
N GLU A 306 35.17 1.34 -40.12
CA GLU A 306 34.88 0.30 -41.13
C GLU A 306 33.53 0.54 -41.86
N GLU A 307 32.48 0.91 -41.07
CA GLU A 307 31.13 1.11 -41.64
C GLU A 307 30.98 2.40 -42.40
N ASN A 308 31.57 3.51 -41.89
CA ASN A 308 31.32 4.86 -42.40
C ASN A 308 32.49 5.46 -43.18
N GLY A 309 33.62 4.74 -43.34
CA GLY A 309 34.82 5.23 -44.01
C GLY A 309 35.45 6.44 -43.30
N THR A 310 35.37 6.49 -41.96
CA THR A 310 35.95 7.58 -41.14
C THR A 310 37.30 7.20 -40.62
N HIS A 311 38.14 8.22 -40.36
CA HIS A 311 39.49 8.05 -39.86
C HIS A 311 39.54 8.37 -38.34
N PHE A 312 40.45 7.75 -37.64
CA PHE A 312 40.82 8.16 -36.30
C PHE A 312 42.32 7.90 -36.04
N VAL A 313 42.94 8.70 -35.16
CA VAL A 313 44.37 8.59 -34.84
C VAL A 313 44.55 8.21 -33.38
N VAL A 314 45.46 7.28 -33.14
CA VAL A 314 45.88 6.90 -31.81
C VAL A 314 47.27 7.46 -31.55
N ALA A 315 47.47 8.15 -30.42
CA ALA A 315 48.77 8.61 -29.92
C ALA A 315 49.08 7.92 -28.59
N LEU A 316 50.02 6.98 -28.59
CA LEU A 316 50.56 6.41 -27.36
C LEU A 316 51.63 7.33 -26.80
N GLY A 317 51.44 7.81 -25.58
CA GLY A 317 52.37 8.72 -24.88
C GLY A 317 52.94 8.08 -23.64
N ASN A 318 54.20 8.34 -23.34
CA ASN A 318 54.84 7.88 -22.11
C ASN A 318 55.67 9.03 -21.51
N ILE A 319 55.53 9.27 -20.19
CA ILE A 319 56.28 10.27 -19.45
C ILE A 319 57.77 9.92 -19.47
N ASP A 320 58.61 10.87 -19.86
CA ASP A 320 60.02 10.66 -19.95
C ASP A 320 60.68 10.65 -18.56
N TYR A 321 61.56 9.69 -18.33
CA TYR A 321 62.31 9.55 -17.07
C TYR A 321 61.45 9.37 -15.80
N PHE A 322 60.21 8.93 -15.89
CA PHE A 322 59.30 8.81 -14.76
C PHE A 322 59.85 7.95 -13.62
N LYS A 323 60.57 6.84 -13.96
CA LYS A 323 61.24 6.02 -12.95
C LYS A 323 62.31 6.79 -12.17
N LYS A 324 62.99 7.75 -12.80
CA LYS A 324 63.95 8.62 -12.11
C LYS A 324 63.26 9.54 -11.14
N ILE A 325 62.10 10.10 -11.50
CA ILE A 325 61.27 10.93 -10.61
C ILE A 325 60.88 10.14 -9.36
N ASN A 326 60.30 8.92 -9.51
CA ASN A 326 59.96 8.10 -8.38
C ASN A 326 61.15 7.74 -7.48
N ASN A 327 62.30 7.45 -8.08
CA ASN A 327 63.51 7.07 -7.33
C ASN A 327 64.09 8.28 -6.56
N THR A 328 63.94 9.49 -7.08
CA THR A 328 64.51 10.72 -6.46
C THR A 328 63.56 11.32 -5.43
N TYR A 329 62.24 11.40 -5.73
CA TYR A 329 61.26 12.14 -4.95
C TYR A 329 60.19 11.28 -4.31
N GLY A 330 60.25 9.95 -4.51
CA GLY A 330 59.28 9.02 -3.98
C GLY A 330 58.05 8.88 -4.83
N ASN A 331 57.23 7.83 -4.51
CA ASN A 331 56.02 7.51 -5.27
C ASN A 331 54.92 8.60 -5.14
N ALA A 332 54.89 9.33 -4.02
CA ALA A 332 53.88 10.40 -3.83
C ALA A 332 54.10 11.55 -4.85
N CYS A 333 55.36 11.88 -5.16
CA CYS A 333 55.69 12.84 -6.23
C CYS A 333 55.27 12.27 -7.61
N GLY A 334 55.57 11.00 -7.89
CA GLY A 334 55.17 10.37 -9.14
C GLY A 334 53.64 10.36 -9.31
N ASP A 335 52.88 10.09 -8.25
CA ASP A 335 51.39 10.15 -8.28
C ASP A 335 50.90 11.57 -8.57
N LEU A 336 51.53 12.60 -8.02
CA LEU A 336 51.21 13.98 -8.33
C LEU A 336 51.50 14.31 -9.81
N VAL A 337 52.67 13.90 -10.33
CA VAL A 337 53.02 14.02 -11.74
C VAL A 337 51.98 13.38 -12.64
N LEU A 338 51.59 12.13 -12.35
CA LEU A 338 50.55 11.42 -13.13
C LEU A 338 49.23 12.18 -13.13
N LYS A 339 48.80 12.71 -12.01
CA LYS A 339 47.55 13.49 -11.90
C LYS A 339 47.61 14.79 -12.72
N GLN A 340 48.69 15.53 -12.61
CA GLN A 340 48.79 16.79 -13.31
C GLN A 340 48.97 16.62 -14.82
N VAL A 341 49.76 15.63 -15.24
CA VAL A 341 49.87 15.26 -16.66
C VAL A 341 48.51 14.81 -17.19
N ALA A 342 47.77 13.95 -16.48
CA ALA A 342 46.44 13.50 -16.88
C ALA A 342 45.47 14.64 -17.09
N THR A 343 45.44 15.61 -16.16
CA THR A 343 44.60 16.82 -16.26
C THR A 343 44.98 17.65 -17.49
N THR A 344 46.28 17.89 -17.69
CA THR A 344 46.79 18.65 -18.84
C THR A 344 46.42 17.97 -20.16
N LEU A 345 46.61 16.64 -20.27
CA LEU A 345 46.26 15.89 -21.47
C LEU A 345 44.75 15.97 -21.76
N LYS A 346 43.90 15.81 -20.75
CA LYS A 346 42.43 15.90 -20.87
C LYS A 346 41.99 17.28 -21.36
N GLU A 347 42.53 18.35 -20.76
CA GLU A 347 42.18 19.72 -21.11
C GLU A 347 42.70 20.10 -22.49
N ALA A 348 43.90 19.64 -22.86
CA ALA A 348 44.52 19.95 -24.16
C ALA A 348 43.78 19.24 -25.31
N LEU A 349 43.37 17.99 -25.11
CA LEU A 349 42.58 17.26 -26.11
C LEU A 349 41.15 17.78 -26.25
N GLY A 350 40.47 18.09 -25.12
CA GLY A 350 39.12 18.63 -25.09
C GLY A 350 38.09 17.68 -25.74
N ILE A 351 37.27 18.24 -26.66
CA ILE A 351 36.20 17.51 -27.37
C ILE A 351 36.69 16.76 -28.62
N LYS A 352 37.98 16.80 -28.92
CA LYS A 352 38.53 16.21 -30.16
C LYS A 352 38.66 14.70 -30.10
N GLY A 353 38.43 14.09 -28.93
CA GLY A 353 38.56 12.68 -28.71
C GLY A 353 38.50 12.32 -27.23
N PHE A 354 39.27 11.32 -26.82
CA PHE A 354 39.37 10.95 -25.40
C PHE A 354 40.82 10.60 -24.99
N VAL A 355 41.10 10.72 -23.70
CA VAL A 355 42.35 10.32 -23.07
C VAL A 355 42.12 9.18 -22.11
N ALA A 356 43.05 8.22 -22.08
CA ALA A 356 43.02 7.14 -21.10
C ALA A 356 44.43 6.90 -20.52
N ARG A 357 44.47 6.40 -19.30
CA ARG A 357 45.70 5.83 -18.73
C ARG A 357 45.86 4.42 -19.25
N TRP A 358 46.93 4.19 -20.05
CA TRP A 358 47.15 2.90 -20.72
C TRP A 358 47.84 1.90 -19.79
N GLY A 359 48.71 2.38 -18.89
CA GLY A 359 49.38 1.61 -17.85
C GLY A 359 50.55 2.34 -17.22
N GLY A 360 50.80 2.21 -15.94
CA GLY A 360 51.92 2.86 -15.27
C GLY A 360 52.02 4.37 -15.56
N GLU A 361 53.02 4.75 -16.37
CA GLU A 361 53.32 6.09 -16.84
C GLU A 361 52.90 6.33 -18.30
N GLU A 362 52.10 5.41 -18.87
CA GLU A 362 51.65 5.46 -20.26
C GLU A 362 50.21 5.95 -20.38
N PHE A 363 49.98 6.81 -21.36
CA PHE A 363 48.71 7.39 -21.71
C PHE A 363 48.38 7.12 -23.19
N ILE A 364 47.12 7.07 -23.54
CA ILE A 364 46.65 7.00 -24.90
C ILE A 364 45.72 8.18 -25.15
N LEU A 365 46.00 8.92 -26.21
CA LEU A 365 45.13 9.95 -26.75
C LEU A 365 44.52 9.40 -28.03
N VAL A 366 43.22 9.54 -28.19
CA VAL A 366 42.53 9.10 -29.40
C VAL A 366 41.83 10.31 -30.00
N TYR A 367 42.14 10.60 -31.25
CA TYR A 367 41.60 11.72 -31.99
C TYR A 367 40.47 11.17 -32.91
N ASP A 368 39.25 11.61 -32.69
CA ASP A 368 38.09 11.20 -33.49
C ASP A 368 38.01 12.01 -34.78
N LYS A 369 37.79 11.33 -35.92
CA LYS A 369 37.62 11.95 -37.24
C LYS A 369 38.77 12.91 -37.58
N ARG A 370 39.99 12.50 -37.34
CA ARG A 370 41.22 13.26 -37.67
C ARG A 370 42.16 12.42 -38.51
N GLU A 371 42.77 13.09 -39.48
CA GLU A 371 43.88 12.55 -40.29
C GLU A 371 45.21 12.73 -39.51
N LEU A 372 46.22 11.91 -39.87
CA LEU A 372 47.49 11.85 -39.14
C LEU A 372 48.19 13.20 -39.03
N ASP A 373 48.26 13.96 -40.12
CA ASP A 373 48.92 15.27 -40.13
C ASP A 373 48.28 16.28 -39.16
N THR A 374 46.97 16.25 -39.03
CA THR A 374 46.22 17.10 -38.10
C THR A 374 46.46 16.66 -36.66
N ALA A 375 46.40 15.35 -36.40
CA ALA A 375 46.65 14.78 -35.07
C ALA A 375 48.08 15.02 -34.61
N VAL A 376 49.10 15.01 -35.50
CA VAL A 376 50.49 15.35 -35.21
C VAL A 376 50.57 16.80 -34.72
N LYS A 377 49.99 17.76 -35.43
CA LYS A 377 49.97 19.18 -35.03
C LYS A 377 49.27 19.41 -33.70
N GLU A 378 48.14 18.74 -33.50
CA GLU A 378 47.38 18.83 -32.24
C GLU A 378 48.16 18.19 -31.09
N THR A 379 48.85 17.06 -31.31
CA THR A 379 49.70 16.42 -30.30
C THR A 379 50.94 17.27 -29.98
N GLU A 380 51.50 18.08 -30.92
CA GLU A 380 52.59 19.02 -30.63
C GLU A 380 52.12 20.08 -29.64
N LEU A 381 50.90 20.63 -29.85
CA LEU A 381 50.34 21.61 -28.89
C LEU A 381 50.10 20.96 -27.48
N VAL A 382 49.78 19.68 -27.43
CA VAL A 382 49.66 18.92 -26.16
C VAL A 382 51.05 18.80 -25.55
N LEU A 383 52.07 18.45 -26.32
CA LEU A 383 53.46 18.28 -25.86
C LEU A 383 54.04 19.59 -25.34
N ASP A 384 53.76 20.73 -26.00
CA ASP A 384 54.17 22.05 -25.53
C ASP A 384 53.54 22.39 -24.15
N LYS A 385 52.25 22.12 -23.96
CA LYS A 385 51.62 22.29 -22.65
C LYS A 385 52.24 21.40 -21.56
N ILE A 386 52.68 20.20 -21.90
CA ILE A 386 53.40 19.33 -20.95
C ILE A 386 54.79 19.86 -20.64
N ARG A 387 55.52 20.43 -21.62
CA ARG A 387 56.83 21.10 -21.42
C ARG A 387 56.72 22.28 -20.49
N ASP A 388 55.63 23.05 -20.60
CA ASP A 388 55.39 24.27 -19.80
C ASP A 388 54.78 23.94 -18.41
N LEU A 389 54.44 22.65 -18.15
CA LEU A 389 53.81 22.25 -16.90
C LEU A 389 54.81 22.29 -15.75
N ALA A 390 54.62 23.24 -14.82
CA ALA A 390 55.41 23.37 -13.59
C ALA A 390 54.71 22.59 -12.45
N ILE A 391 55.30 21.47 -12.00
CA ILE A 391 54.78 20.62 -10.96
C ILE A 391 55.52 20.91 -9.66
N THR A 392 54.82 21.54 -8.70
CA THR A 392 55.43 21.85 -7.39
C THR A 392 55.16 20.67 -6.44
N PHE A 393 56.25 20.11 -5.90
CA PHE A 393 56.22 19.08 -4.88
C PHE A 393 57.15 19.47 -3.74
N GLU A 394 56.62 19.63 -2.53
CA GLU A 394 57.32 20.24 -1.39
C GLU A 394 57.89 21.65 -1.75
N GLU A 395 59.19 21.83 -1.70
CA GLU A 395 59.87 23.11 -2.05
C GLU A 395 60.47 23.13 -3.46
N GLU A 396 60.31 22.03 -4.23
CA GLU A 396 60.92 21.92 -5.56
C GLU A 396 59.84 21.98 -6.67
N THR A 397 60.25 22.56 -7.81
CA THR A 397 59.43 22.59 -9.02
C THR A 397 60.05 21.70 -10.08
N LEU A 398 59.31 20.70 -10.50
CA LEU A 398 59.72 19.75 -11.52
C LEU A 398 59.07 20.09 -12.87
N GLN A 399 59.85 19.88 -13.92
CA GLN A 399 59.35 19.86 -15.30
C GLN A 399 59.46 18.45 -15.85
N VAL A 400 58.46 18.06 -16.61
CA VAL A 400 58.39 16.72 -17.23
C VAL A 400 58.24 16.85 -18.74
N THR A 401 58.64 15.85 -19.46
CA THR A 401 58.42 15.75 -20.89
C THR A 401 57.74 14.42 -21.21
N MET A 402 57.12 14.34 -22.36
CA MET A 402 56.52 13.11 -22.89
C MET A 402 57.04 12.81 -24.27
N THR A 403 57.02 11.55 -24.61
CA THR A 403 57.26 11.08 -25.98
C THR A 403 55.97 10.41 -26.49
N PHE A 404 55.58 10.73 -27.73
CA PHE A 404 54.39 10.17 -28.36
C PHE A 404 54.73 9.40 -29.63
N GLY A 405 54.04 8.28 -29.83
CA GLY A 405 54.03 7.56 -31.11
C GLY A 405 52.61 7.50 -31.66
N LEU A 406 52.42 7.99 -32.88
CA LEU A 406 51.13 8.08 -33.52
C LEU A 406 50.95 7.01 -34.60
N ALA A 407 49.69 6.60 -34.79
CA ALA A 407 49.27 5.79 -35.92
C ALA A 407 47.81 6.10 -36.29
N GLU A 408 47.51 6.11 -37.57
CA GLU A 408 46.17 6.36 -38.12
C GLU A 408 45.47 5.05 -38.52
N SER A 409 44.17 5.02 -38.29
CA SER A 409 43.29 3.98 -38.77
C SER A 409 42.30 4.55 -39.75
N ASP A 410 42.17 3.93 -40.91
CA ASP A 410 41.13 4.15 -41.91
C ASP A 410 40.01 3.10 -41.83
N GLY A 411 39.99 2.32 -40.78
CA GLY A 411 39.04 1.21 -40.59
C GLY A 411 39.52 -0.13 -41.19
N THR A 412 40.50 -0.17 -42.09
CA THR A 412 40.95 -1.40 -42.75
C THR A 412 42.02 -2.17 -41.93
N MET A 413 42.85 -1.46 -41.17
CA MET A 413 43.88 -2.03 -40.33
C MET A 413 43.30 -2.59 -39.01
N PRO A 414 43.60 -3.83 -38.61
CA PRO A 414 43.19 -4.38 -37.34
C PRO A 414 43.68 -3.51 -36.15
N LEU A 415 42.86 -3.30 -35.14
CA LEU A 415 43.18 -2.49 -33.96
C LEU A 415 44.50 -2.89 -33.27
N LYS A 416 44.78 -4.18 -33.24
CA LYS A 416 46.04 -4.73 -32.67
C LYS A 416 47.26 -4.24 -33.46
N GLU A 417 47.17 -4.15 -34.77
CA GLU A 417 48.25 -3.68 -35.64
C GLU A 417 48.44 -2.16 -35.56
N LEU A 418 47.32 -1.41 -35.46
CA LEU A 418 47.33 0.02 -35.23
C LEU A 418 48.06 0.37 -33.92
N LEU A 419 47.69 -0.29 -32.80
CA LEU A 419 48.35 -0.07 -31.51
C LEU A 419 49.80 -0.48 -31.52
N LYS A 420 50.16 -1.54 -32.22
CA LYS A 420 51.57 -1.94 -32.41
C LYS A 420 52.35 -0.92 -33.18
N THR A 421 51.82 -0.34 -34.26
CA THR A 421 52.44 0.73 -35.04
C THR A 421 52.71 1.95 -34.18
N ALA A 422 51.71 2.40 -33.37
CA ALA A 422 51.87 3.49 -32.44
C ALA A 422 52.95 3.23 -31.36
N ASP A 423 53.05 1.97 -30.82
CA ASP A 423 54.07 1.57 -29.86
C ASP A 423 55.47 1.53 -30.51
N ASP A 424 55.61 1.02 -31.71
CA ASP A 424 56.89 1.03 -32.46
C ASP A 424 57.36 2.46 -32.73
N ASN A 425 56.45 3.39 -33.09
CA ASN A 425 56.76 4.80 -33.24
C ASN A 425 57.13 5.47 -31.91
N LEU A 426 56.44 5.17 -30.81
CA LEU A 426 56.81 5.62 -29.45
C LEU A 426 58.25 5.18 -29.08
N ARG A 427 58.58 3.90 -29.35
CA ARG A 427 59.94 3.37 -29.09
C ARG A 427 61.01 4.06 -29.93
N LYS A 428 60.72 4.36 -31.22
CA LYS A 428 61.65 5.15 -32.07
C LYS A 428 61.86 6.53 -31.43
N GLY A 429 60.82 7.25 -30.98
CA GLY A 429 60.91 8.53 -30.31
C GLY A 429 61.77 8.47 -29.03
N LYS A 430 61.57 7.44 -28.20
CA LYS A 430 62.35 7.25 -26.97
C LYS A 430 63.87 7.02 -27.27
N ARG A 431 64.16 6.25 -28.31
CA ARG A 431 65.58 6.03 -28.78
C ARG A 431 66.16 7.27 -29.44
N GLY A 432 65.36 8.05 -30.12
CA GLY A 432 65.79 9.28 -30.83
C GLY A 432 66.06 10.49 -29.93
N GLY A 433 65.96 10.33 -28.58
CA GLY A 433 66.28 11.42 -27.65
C GLY A 433 65.10 11.91 -26.80
N LYS A 434 63.90 11.27 -26.90
CA LYS A 434 62.69 11.58 -26.10
C LYS A 434 62.14 12.99 -26.42
N ASN A 435 61.14 13.43 -25.66
CA ASN A 435 60.51 14.77 -25.80
C ASN A 435 60.12 15.10 -27.24
N ARG A 436 59.43 14.19 -27.93
CA ARG A 436 59.08 14.32 -29.35
C ARG A 436 57.88 13.46 -29.74
N ILE A 437 57.41 13.69 -30.95
CA ILE A 437 56.39 12.96 -31.63
C ILE A 437 57.05 12.18 -32.77
N VAL A 438 56.59 10.92 -32.96
CA VAL A 438 56.92 10.10 -34.15
C VAL A 438 55.61 9.55 -34.68
N ALA A 439 55.34 9.71 -35.97
CA ALA A 439 54.17 9.18 -36.67
C ALA A 439 54.65 8.23 -37.81
#